data_0045751fc77b7c7f7229f07826a3ebf9
#
_entry.id   0045751fc77b7c7f7229f07826a3ebf9
#
_cell.length_a   1.000
_cell.length_b   1.000
_cell.length_c   1.000
_cell.angle_alpha   90.00
_cell.angle_beta   90.00
_cell.angle_gamma   90.00
#
_symmetry.space_group_name_H-M   'P 1'
#
loop_
_entity.id
_entity.type
_entity.pdbx_description
1 polymer ?
#
loop_
_entity_poly.entity_id
_entity_poly.type
_entity_poly.pdbx_seq_one_letter_code
_entity_poly.pdbx_strand_id
1 'polypeptide(L)'
;MENITLFKLPAEKGRWVLVVLGLLINLCLGSIYSWSVFVNPLMDYFTNTLGHDVSANEILMPFSVFLACFAIAMPLAGKYIEEWGPRNTAIVGGILTGTGWILASMTDSVGMLYIVYGIIGGIGVGIAYGVPVAVAARWFPDRRGLAVGLAVLGFGFSAFLTANAADFLIKDFGVMNTFRIFGIAFIFLIVLFALPLRFPPPGWMPPGYVPPLDKDGEYCECTRDNMLKTKTFYGLFICYFIGCTAGLMAISIAKPVGTEMAGVAPALGTLLVGFFAIFNGFGRPFFGSLSDRLNPSNTAIISFVLIAVASFAIWFLPSVPVYVVSFALLWGCLGGWLAIAPAATGRFFGTCDYPRCYGVVFLAYGAGALAGPQIAGFIKTTTGGYADVFLLVTVLSLIGIAIAGLFMKPQRNDSLKK
;
A
#
# COMPACT_ATOMS: atom_id res chain seq x y z
N MET A 1 39.85 1.76 0.96
CA MET A 1 38.47 1.89 1.45
C MET A 1 38.39 1.14 2.76
N GLU A 2 38.04 1.80 3.86
CA GLU A 2 37.89 1.14 5.15
C GLU A 2 36.88 -0.01 5.05
N ASN A 3 37.22 -1.16 5.63
CA ASN A 3 36.34 -2.32 5.68
C ASN A 3 35.16 -2.00 6.61
N ILE A 4 34.09 -1.41 6.04
CA ILE A 4 32.87 -1.07 6.79
C ILE A 4 32.17 -2.36 7.20
N THR A 5 31.91 -2.48 8.50
CA THR A 5 31.18 -3.61 9.06
C THR A 5 29.78 -3.18 9.52
N LEU A 6 28.80 -4.02 9.23
CA LEU A 6 27.41 -3.95 9.67
C LEU A 6 27.06 -5.23 10.42
N PHE A 7 26.63 -5.11 11.67
CA PHE A 7 26.26 -6.28 12.49
C PHE A 7 27.39 -7.33 12.61
N LYS A 8 28.64 -6.88 12.74
CA LYS A 8 29.84 -7.72 12.72
C LYS A 8 30.07 -8.48 11.41
N LEU A 9 29.34 -8.16 10.36
CA LEU A 9 29.49 -8.71 8.99
C LEU A 9 30.10 -7.66 8.06
N PRO A 10 30.80 -8.06 7.00
CA PRO A 10 31.13 -7.14 5.92
C PRO A 10 29.89 -6.41 5.41
N ALA A 11 30.00 -5.11 5.07
CA ALA A 11 28.87 -4.28 4.68
C ALA A 11 27.99 -4.92 3.57
N GLU A 12 28.59 -5.64 2.63
CA GLU A 12 27.90 -6.35 1.54
C GLU A 12 26.90 -7.41 2.04
N LYS A 13 27.21 -8.10 3.13
CA LYS A 13 26.32 -9.08 3.75
C LYS A 13 25.43 -8.42 4.78
N GLY A 14 26.00 -7.53 5.60
CA GLY A 14 25.27 -6.84 6.65
C GLY A 14 24.15 -5.94 6.17
N ARG A 15 24.23 -5.38 4.94
CA ARG A 15 23.16 -4.56 4.35
C ARG A 15 21.84 -5.34 4.15
N TRP A 16 21.88 -6.66 3.98
CA TRP A 16 20.67 -7.47 3.89
C TRP A 16 19.88 -7.53 5.21
N VAL A 17 20.55 -7.42 6.33
CA VAL A 17 19.88 -7.32 7.64
C VAL A 17 18.99 -6.07 7.70
N LEU A 18 19.45 -4.95 7.13
CA LEU A 18 18.65 -3.72 7.06
C LEU A 18 17.39 -3.90 6.19
N VAL A 19 17.46 -4.68 5.12
CA VAL A 19 16.30 -5.03 4.30
C VAL A 19 15.30 -5.88 5.09
N VAL A 20 15.78 -6.88 5.85
CA VAL A 20 14.93 -7.70 6.72
C VAL A 20 14.26 -6.85 7.80
N LEU A 21 15.01 -5.95 8.46
CA LEU A 21 14.44 -5.03 9.43
C LEU A 21 13.39 -4.10 8.79
N GLY A 22 13.65 -3.62 7.58
CA GLY A 22 12.70 -2.84 6.81
C GLY A 22 11.42 -3.62 6.45
N LEU A 23 11.55 -4.90 6.09
CA LEU A 23 10.44 -5.80 5.87
C LEU A 23 9.59 -5.98 7.14
N LEU A 24 10.23 -6.18 8.31
CA LEU A 24 9.53 -6.35 9.58
C LEU A 24 8.81 -5.07 10.03
N ILE A 25 9.41 -3.90 9.83
CA ILE A 25 8.75 -2.60 10.06
C ILE A 25 7.51 -2.50 9.15
N ASN A 26 7.67 -2.74 7.86
CA ASN A 26 6.57 -2.68 6.91
C ASN A 26 5.47 -3.72 7.18
N LEU A 27 5.83 -4.86 7.76
CA LEU A 27 4.86 -5.86 8.20
C LEU A 27 3.96 -5.31 9.33
N CYS A 28 4.52 -4.59 10.29
CA CYS A 28 3.74 -3.90 11.32
C CYS A 28 2.85 -2.80 10.72
N LEU A 29 3.43 -1.96 9.83
CA LEU A 29 2.72 -0.85 9.21
C LEU A 29 1.57 -1.30 8.28
N GLY A 30 1.71 -2.46 7.65
CA GLY A 30 0.72 -3.01 6.73
C GLY A 30 -0.49 -3.67 7.40
N SER A 31 -0.55 -3.71 8.73
CA SER A 31 -1.69 -4.27 9.49
C SER A 31 -3.04 -3.65 9.14
N ILE A 32 -3.05 -2.45 8.58
CA ILE A 32 -4.24 -1.80 8.03
C ILE A 32 -4.97 -2.69 6.99
N TYR A 33 -4.27 -3.56 6.27
CA TYR A 33 -4.87 -4.47 5.29
C TYR A 33 -5.66 -5.63 5.92
N SER A 34 -5.62 -5.77 7.25
CA SER A 34 -6.50 -6.67 8.01
C SER A 34 -7.84 -6.01 8.39
N TRP A 35 -8.12 -4.77 7.97
CA TRP A 35 -9.29 -3.99 8.38
C TRP A 35 -10.61 -4.73 8.21
N SER A 36 -10.76 -5.53 7.15
CA SER A 36 -11.97 -6.31 6.90
C SER A 36 -12.36 -7.29 8.03
N VAL A 37 -11.38 -7.70 8.85
CA VAL A 37 -11.62 -8.56 10.03
C VAL A 37 -12.26 -7.76 11.17
N PHE A 38 -12.01 -6.45 11.23
CA PHE A 38 -12.54 -5.55 12.25
C PHE A 38 -13.94 -5.00 11.92
N VAL A 39 -14.39 -5.05 10.65
CA VAL A 39 -15.63 -4.39 10.22
C VAL A 39 -16.84 -4.81 11.04
N ASN A 40 -17.19 -6.11 11.05
CA ASN A 40 -18.35 -6.60 11.77
C ASN A 40 -18.22 -6.43 13.30
N PRO A 41 -17.08 -6.80 13.95
CA PRO A 41 -16.89 -6.57 15.37
C PRO A 41 -17.01 -5.10 15.80
N LEU A 42 -16.59 -4.16 14.96
CA LEU A 42 -16.75 -2.72 15.24
C LEU A 42 -18.20 -2.27 15.05
N MET A 43 -18.90 -2.75 14.02
CA MET A 43 -20.33 -2.48 13.85
C MET A 43 -21.10 -2.94 15.07
N ASP A 44 -20.90 -4.19 15.52
CA ASP A 44 -21.55 -4.74 16.71
C ASP A 44 -21.21 -3.93 17.96
N TYR A 45 -19.94 -3.60 18.17
CA TYR A 45 -19.52 -2.81 19.33
C TYR A 45 -20.16 -1.43 19.38
N PHE A 46 -20.11 -0.68 18.28
CA PHE A 46 -20.66 0.68 18.24
C PHE A 46 -22.19 0.71 18.24
N THR A 47 -22.84 -0.25 17.57
CA THR A 47 -24.32 -0.39 17.65
C THR A 47 -24.76 -0.62 19.09
N ASN A 48 -24.09 -1.51 19.81
CA ASN A 48 -24.39 -1.75 21.21
C ASN A 48 -24.08 -0.56 22.13
N THR A 49 -23.01 0.19 21.83
CA THR A 49 -22.56 1.33 22.64
C THR A 49 -23.39 2.57 22.39
N LEU A 50 -23.77 2.84 21.14
CA LEU A 50 -24.49 4.05 20.73
C LEU A 50 -26.02 3.89 20.82
N GLY A 51 -26.54 2.64 20.86
CA GLY A 51 -27.98 2.35 20.89
C GLY A 51 -28.71 2.60 19.58
N HIS A 52 -27.99 2.71 18.46
CA HIS A 52 -28.54 2.79 17.11
C HIS A 52 -27.64 2.04 16.13
N ASP A 53 -28.19 1.61 14.98
CA ASP A 53 -27.47 0.87 13.97
C ASP A 53 -26.35 1.70 13.35
N VAL A 54 -25.14 1.13 13.29
CA VAL A 54 -23.96 1.71 12.64
C VAL A 54 -23.77 1.07 11.28
N SER A 55 -23.70 1.90 10.25
CA SER A 55 -23.60 1.43 8.86
C SER A 55 -22.17 0.94 8.51
N ALA A 56 -22.08 0.03 7.54
CA ALA A 56 -20.80 -0.41 7.00
C ALA A 56 -19.97 0.78 6.46
N ASN A 57 -20.63 1.78 5.87
CA ASN A 57 -19.97 2.98 5.36
C ASN A 57 -19.24 3.76 6.45
N GLU A 58 -19.86 3.90 7.63
CA GLU A 58 -19.26 4.56 8.79
C GLU A 58 -18.02 3.81 9.28
N ILE A 59 -18.04 2.48 9.29
CA ILE A 59 -16.90 1.67 9.73
C ILE A 59 -15.79 1.56 8.68
N LEU A 60 -16.10 1.77 7.40
CA LEU A 60 -15.08 1.81 6.35
C LEU A 60 -14.37 3.17 6.25
N MET A 61 -14.96 4.25 6.79
CA MET A 61 -14.36 5.58 6.75
C MET A 61 -13.01 5.69 7.49
N PRO A 62 -12.81 5.15 8.72
CA PRO A 62 -11.52 5.17 9.39
C PRO A 62 -10.39 4.56 8.55
N PHE A 63 -10.67 3.45 7.85
CA PHE A 63 -9.73 2.84 6.91
C PHE A 63 -9.35 3.79 5.76
N SER A 64 -10.36 4.43 5.17
CA SER A 64 -10.16 5.37 4.07
C SER A 64 -9.35 6.59 4.50
N VAL A 65 -9.70 7.19 5.64
CA VAL A 65 -8.99 8.34 6.22
C VAL A 65 -7.53 7.96 6.54
N PHE A 66 -7.31 6.79 7.12
CA PHE A 66 -5.97 6.29 7.43
C PHE A 66 -5.09 6.24 6.18
N LEU A 67 -5.57 5.62 5.13
CA LEU A 67 -4.80 5.47 3.89
C LEU A 67 -4.62 6.80 3.15
N ALA A 68 -5.58 7.70 3.22
CA ALA A 68 -5.44 9.04 2.65
C ALA A 68 -4.38 9.86 3.40
N CYS A 69 -4.41 9.85 4.74
CA CYS A 69 -3.40 10.50 5.57
C CYS A 69 -2.02 9.87 5.37
N PHE A 70 -1.94 8.55 5.23
CA PHE A 70 -0.71 7.85 4.85
C PHE A 70 -0.16 8.38 3.52
N ALA A 71 -1.01 8.46 2.48
CA ALA A 71 -0.59 8.90 1.15
C ALA A 71 -0.12 10.36 1.12
N ILE A 72 -0.71 11.24 1.95
CA ILE A 72 -0.32 12.65 2.07
C ILE A 72 0.97 12.79 2.88
N ALA A 73 1.11 12.06 3.98
CA ALA A 73 2.25 12.17 4.89
C ALA A 73 3.54 11.59 4.29
N MET A 74 3.44 10.52 3.48
CA MET A 74 4.61 9.83 2.92
C MET A 74 5.53 10.72 2.08
N PRO A 75 5.06 11.51 1.09
CA PRO A 75 5.95 12.42 0.35
C PRO A 75 6.51 13.55 1.21
N LEU A 76 5.79 13.99 2.25
CA LEU A 76 6.26 15.03 3.17
C LEU A 76 7.35 14.51 4.11
N ALA A 77 7.30 13.23 4.47
CA ALA A 77 8.29 12.60 5.34
C ALA A 77 9.68 12.52 4.71
N GLY A 78 9.80 12.57 3.39
CA GLY A 78 11.08 12.51 2.68
C GLY A 78 12.13 13.52 3.19
N LYS A 79 11.71 14.76 3.49
CA LYS A 79 12.57 15.80 4.08
C LYS A 79 13.10 15.36 5.45
N TYR A 80 12.26 14.84 6.32
CA TYR A 80 12.64 14.43 7.67
C TYR A 80 13.51 13.19 7.69
N ILE A 81 13.39 12.29 6.70
CA ILE A 81 14.30 11.15 6.53
C ILE A 81 15.73 11.63 6.27
N GLU A 82 15.90 12.73 5.53
CA GLU A 82 17.20 13.34 5.28
C GLU A 82 17.76 14.09 6.51
N GLU A 83 16.92 14.89 7.15
CA GLU A 83 17.36 15.78 8.25
C GLU A 83 17.55 15.01 9.57
N TRP A 84 16.62 14.14 9.95
CA TRP A 84 16.65 13.41 11.24
C TRP A 84 17.30 12.03 11.13
N GLY A 85 17.54 11.58 9.89
CA GLY A 85 18.02 10.24 9.58
C GLY A 85 16.94 9.16 9.66
N PRO A 86 17.23 7.97 9.11
CA PRO A 86 16.26 6.90 8.98
C PRO A 86 15.75 6.36 10.32
N ARG A 87 16.65 6.24 11.31
CA ARG A 87 16.31 5.72 12.64
C ARG A 87 15.25 6.56 13.35
N ASN A 88 15.51 7.87 13.51
CA ASN A 88 14.63 8.74 14.28
C ASN A 88 13.28 8.92 13.58
N THR A 89 13.28 9.04 12.25
CA THR A 89 12.04 9.15 11.46
C THR A 89 11.18 7.90 11.58
N ALA A 90 11.78 6.69 11.52
CA ALA A 90 11.04 5.45 11.72
C ALA A 90 10.47 5.32 13.14
N ILE A 91 11.23 5.72 14.17
CA ILE A 91 10.78 5.71 15.57
C ILE A 91 9.58 6.65 15.75
N VAL A 92 9.67 7.89 15.28
CA VAL A 92 8.57 8.87 15.38
C VAL A 92 7.31 8.33 14.67
N GLY A 93 7.44 7.84 13.43
CA GLY A 93 6.31 7.27 12.70
C GLY A 93 5.73 6.03 13.39
N GLY A 94 6.57 5.16 13.94
CA GLY A 94 6.14 3.96 14.68
C GLY A 94 5.39 4.29 15.96
N ILE A 95 5.87 5.28 16.73
CA ILE A 95 5.18 5.76 17.94
C ILE A 95 3.81 6.36 17.57
N LEU A 96 3.75 7.21 16.54
CA LEU A 96 2.47 7.78 16.09
C LEU A 96 1.49 6.69 15.62
N THR A 97 1.98 5.72 14.85
CA THR A 97 1.14 4.59 14.39
C THR A 97 0.54 3.84 15.57
N GLY A 98 1.37 3.37 16.51
CA GLY A 98 0.88 2.61 17.64
C GLY A 98 0.04 3.45 18.61
N THR A 99 0.35 4.75 18.78
CA THR A 99 -0.49 5.68 19.56
C THR A 99 -1.88 5.80 18.94
N GLY A 100 -2.00 5.90 17.61
CA GLY A 100 -3.28 5.91 16.91
C GLY A 100 -4.11 4.65 17.22
N TRP A 101 -3.48 3.46 17.24
CA TRP A 101 -4.12 2.21 17.61
C TRP A 101 -4.54 2.19 19.10
N ILE A 102 -3.67 2.64 20.02
CA ILE A 102 -3.98 2.67 21.46
C ILE A 102 -5.15 3.63 21.73
N LEU A 103 -5.12 4.83 21.17
CA LEU A 103 -6.20 5.81 21.34
C LEU A 103 -7.52 5.28 20.73
N ALA A 104 -7.48 4.57 19.60
CA ALA A 104 -8.65 3.92 19.04
C ALA A 104 -9.31 2.94 20.02
N SER A 105 -8.53 2.25 20.85
CA SER A 105 -9.06 1.33 21.88
C SER A 105 -9.81 2.03 23.03
N MET A 106 -9.77 3.34 23.09
CA MET A 106 -10.38 4.16 24.15
C MET A 106 -11.59 4.95 23.64
N THR A 107 -11.99 4.74 22.37
CA THR A 107 -13.09 5.46 21.76
C THR A 107 -14.42 4.73 21.96
N ASP A 108 -15.46 5.50 22.21
CA ASP A 108 -16.86 5.09 22.25
C ASP A 108 -17.67 5.72 21.09
N SER A 109 -16.98 6.37 20.16
CA SER A 109 -17.56 7.09 19.02
C SER A 109 -16.84 6.74 17.72
N VAL A 110 -17.60 6.42 16.67
CA VAL A 110 -17.05 6.18 15.32
C VAL A 110 -16.34 7.43 14.78
N GLY A 111 -16.88 8.63 15.04
CA GLY A 111 -16.24 9.89 14.62
C GLY A 111 -14.86 10.10 15.25
N MET A 112 -14.68 9.72 16.53
CA MET A 112 -13.38 9.78 17.20
C MET A 112 -12.40 8.77 16.59
N LEU A 113 -12.89 7.60 16.19
CA LEU A 113 -12.07 6.59 15.51
C LEU A 113 -11.49 7.11 14.18
N TYR A 114 -12.21 7.98 13.44
CA TYR A 114 -11.67 8.64 12.25
C TYR A 114 -10.42 9.47 12.56
N ILE A 115 -10.46 10.20 13.69
CA ILE A 115 -9.37 11.08 14.09
C ILE A 115 -8.18 10.27 14.62
N VAL A 116 -8.41 9.45 15.64
CA VAL A 116 -7.30 8.82 16.36
C VAL A 116 -6.67 7.68 15.56
N TYR A 117 -7.46 6.81 14.98
CA TYR A 117 -6.97 5.73 14.14
C TYR A 117 -6.63 6.26 12.74
N GLY A 118 -7.60 6.94 12.10
CA GLY A 118 -7.48 7.37 10.72
C GLY A 118 -6.38 8.42 10.52
N ILE A 119 -6.45 9.56 11.22
CA ILE A 119 -5.50 10.66 11.00
C ILE A 119 -4.17 10.36 11.71
N ILE A 120 -4.17 10.12 13.01
CA ILE A 120 -2.89 9.94 13.76
C ILE A 120 -2.17 8.68 13.30
N GLY A 121 -2.87 7.55 13.22
CA GLY A 121 -2.30 6.28 12.75
C GLY A 121 -1.82 6.37 11.30
N GLY A 122 -2.62 6.97 10.41
CA GLY A 122 -2.28 7.13 8.99
C GLY A 122 -1.05 8.02 8.77
N ILE A 123 -0.94 9.16 9.47
CA ILE A 123 0.25 10.02 9.43
C ILE A 123 1.47 9.25 9.93
N GLY A 124 1.35 8.49 11.03
CA GLY A 124 2.41 7.68 11.58
C GLY A 124 2.97 6.69 10.56
N VAL A 125 2.07 5.95 9.88
CA VAL A 125 2.46 5.03 8.79
C VAL A 125 3.13 5.78 7.65
N GLY A 126 2.59 6.94 7.24
CA GLY A 126 3.17 7.75 6.17
C GLY A 126 4.60 8.18 6.45
N ILE A 127 4.89 8.56 7.69
CA ILE A 127 6.23 8.93 8.12
C ILE A 127 7.19 7.72 8.12
N ALA A 128 6.74 6.57 8.64
CA ALA A 128 7.60 5.40 8.81
C ALA A 128 7.82 4.60 7.52
N TYR A 129 6.83 4.53 6.62
CA TYR A 129 6.85 3.67 5.42
C TYR A 129 8.00 3.97 4.45
N GLY A 130 8.30 5.27 4.25
CA GLY A 130 9.37 5.68 3.35
C GLY A 130 10.78 5.34 3.82
N VAL A 131 10.96 5.09 5.11
CA VAL A 131 12.29 4.86 5.71
C VAL A 131 12.94 3.56 5.24
N PRO A 132 12.31 2.38 5.33
CA PRO A 132 12.85 1.13 4.78
C PRO A 132 13.18 1.22 3.29
N VAL A 133 12.35 1.93 2.53
CA VAL A 133 12.56 2.16 1.09
C VAL A 133 13.84 2.98 0.85
N ALA A 134 14.01 4.09 1.57
CA ALA A 134 15.18 4.95 1.44
C ALA A 134 16.48 4.24 1.87
N VAL A 135 16.43 3.49 2.96
CA VAL A 135 17.57 2.69 3.45
C VAL A 135 17.96 1.63 2.43
N ALA A 136 17.00 0.84 1.93
CA ALA A 136 17.25 -0.20 0.94
C ALA A 136 17.81 0.40 -0.38
N ALA A 137 17.23 1.49 -0.86
CA ALA A 137 17.66 2.14 -2.10
C ALA A 137 19.10 2.66 -2.04
N ARG A 138 19.55 3.16 -0.87
CA ARG A 138 20.91 3.70 -0.70
C ARG A 138 21.97 2.62 -0.46
N TRP A 139 21.62 1.55 0.26
CA TRP A 139 22.53 0.44 0.48
C TRP A 139 22.68 -0.50 -0.72
N PHE A 140 21.72 -0.48 -1.66
CA PHE A 140 21.69 -1.40 -2.80
C PHE A 140 21.59 -0.65 -4.14
N PRO A 141 22.54 0.22 -4.50
CA PRO A 141 22.53 0.84 -5.81
C PRO A 141 22.67 -0.20 -6.96
N ASP A 142 23.34 -1.34 -6.68
CA ASP A 142 23.54 -2.48 -7.55
C ASP A 142 22.30 -3.35 -7.78
N ARG A 143 21.36 -3.38 -6.82
CA ARG A 143 20.15 -4.23 -6.83
C ARG A 143 18.96 -3.51 -6.22
N ARG A 144 18.78 -2.25 -6.59
CA ARG A 144 17.83 -1.33 -5.97
C ARG A 144 16.39 -1.86 -5.97
N GLY A 145 15.92 -2.34 -7.13
CA GLY A 145 14.56 -2.86 -7.29
C GLY A 145 14.29 -4.07 -6.39
N LEU A 146 15.21 -5.01 -6.32
CA LEU A 146 15.10 -6.20 -5.47
C LEU A 146 15.05 -5.81 -3.98
N ALA A 147 15.99 -4.98 -3.53
CA ALA A 147 16.11 -4.63 -2.12
C ALA A 147 14.92 -3.82 -1.62
N VAL A 148 14.48 -2.83 -2.41
CA VAL A 148 13.27 -2.05 -2.12
C VAL A 148 12.03 -2.95 -2.17
N GLY A 149 11.90 -3.79 -3.20
CA GLY A 149 10.79 -4.73 -3.33
C GLY A 149 10.65 -5.67 -2.14
N LEU A 150 11.76 -6.21 -1.63
CA LEU A 150 11.78 -7.05 -0.44
C LEU A 150 11.40 -6.26 0.83
N ALA A 151 11.89 -5.03 0.98
CA ALA A 151 11.53 -4.20 2.13
C ALA A 151 10.04 -3.88 2.17
N VAL A 152 9.41 -3.56 1.03
CA VAL A 152 7.97 -3.24 0.96
C VAL A 152 7.06 -4.46 0.86
N LEU A 153 7.61 -5.65 0.56
CA LEU A 153 6.86 -6.91 0.57
C LEU A 153 6.19 -7.13 1.93
N GLY A 154 6.85 -6.75 3.04
CA GLY A 154 6.30 -6.86 4.39
C GLY A 154 4.94 -6.19 4.54
N PHE A 155 4.76 -5.00 3.97
CA PHE A 155 3.48 -4.28 4.03
C PHE A 155 2.35 -5.04 3.30
N GLY A 156 2.63 -5.59 2.12
CA GLY A 156 1.65 -6.40 1.37
C GLY A 156 1.32 -7.72 2.04
N PHE A 157 2.32 -8.35 2.65
CA PHE A 157 2.22 -9.65 3.32
C PHE A 157 1.62 -9.56 4.74
N SER A 158 1.50 -8.35 5.29
CA SER A 158 1.13 -8.10 6.68
C SER A 158 -0.16 -8.81 7.10
N ALA A 159 -1.23 -8.70 6.30
CA ALA A 159 -2.52 -9.28 6.66
C ALA A 159 -2.48 -10.83 6.76
N PHE A 160 -1.48 -11.50 6.19
CA PHE A 160 -1.27 -12.94 6.40
C PHE A 160 -1.09 -13.29 7.88
N LEU A 161 -0.36 -12.45 8.62
CA LEU A 161 -0.14 -12.64 10.06
C LEU A 161 -1.17 -11.88 10.89
N THR A 162 -1.42 -10.61 10.55
CA THR A 162 -2.19 -9.71 11.40
C THR A 162 -3.69 -9.98 11.35
N ALA A 163 -4.26 -10.51 10.26
CA ALA A 163 -5.68 -10.87 10.21
C ALA A 163 -6.00 -12.03 11.15
N ASN A 164 -5.17 -13.08 11.13
CA ASN A 164 -5.36 -14.23 12.03
C ASN A 164 -5.14 -13.86 13.50
N ALA A 165 -4.11 -13.05 13.77
CA ALA A 165 -3.85 -12.55 15.13
C ALA A 165 -5.01 -11.66 15.62
N ALA A 166 -5.56 -10.80 14.74
CA ALA A 166 -6.73 -9.97 15.08
C ALA A 166 -7.97 -10.79 15.38
N ASP A 167 -8.30 -11.80 14.55
CA ASP A 167 -9.47 -12.66 14.76
C ASP A 167 -9.37 -13.43 16.09
N PHE A 168 -8.20 -13.96 16.43
CA PHE A 168 -7.93 -14.60 17.69
C PHE A 168 -8.12 -13.64 18.88
N LEU A 169 -7.47 -12.46 18.81
CA LEU A 169 -7.52 -11.48 19.90
C LEU A 169 -8.93 -10.88 20.06
N ILE A 170 -9.67 -10.67 18.98
CA ILE A 170 -11.04 -10.16 19.04
C ILE A 170 -11.96 -11.14 19.75
N LYS A 171 -11.82 -12.45 19.52
CA LYS A 171 -12.62 -13.48 20.17
C LYS A 171 -12.36 -13.59 21.66
N ASP A 172 -11.09 -13.50 22.06
CA ASP A 172 -10.71 -13.70 23.46
C ASP A 172 -10.78 -12.42 24.30
N PHE A 173 -10.46 -11.26 23.72
CA PHE A 173 -10.31 -10.00 24.44
C PHE A 173 -11.26 -8.88 23.95
N GLY A 174 -11.99 -9.09 22.86
CA GLY A 174 -12.83 -8.09 22.23
C GLY A 174 -12.06 -7.10 21.35
N VAL A 175 -12.80 -6.39 20.48
CA VAL A 175 -12.23 -5.54 19.42
C VAL A 175 -11.39 -4.39 19.97
N MET A 176 -11.83 -3.71 21.04
CA MET A 176 -11.11 -2.56 21.62
C MET A 176 -9.79 -2.97 22.29
N ASN A 177 -9.77 -4.06 23.03
CA ASN A 177 -8.52 -4.56 23.59
C ASN A 177 -7.54 -5.04 22.50
N THR A 178 -8.05 -5.58 21.38
CA THR A 178 -7.23 -5.93 20.21
C THR A 178 -6.51 -4.71 19.64
N PHE A 179 -7.20 -3.57 19.53
CA PHE A 179 -6.55 -2.29 19.14
C PHE A 179 -5.42 -1.92 20.11
N ARG A 180 -5.65 -2.04 21.41
CA ARG A 180 -4.65 -1.72 22.45
C ARG A 180 -3.42 -2.61 22.34
N ILE A 181 -3.64 -3.93 22.23
CA ILE A 181 -2.57 -4.93 22.12
C ILE A 181 -1.73 -4.67 20.86
N PHE A 182 -2.35 -4.47 19.71
CA PHE A 182 -1.65 -4.16 18.47
C PHE A 182 -0.88 -2.84 18.58
N GLY A 183 -1.47 -1.79 19.14
CA GLY A 183 -0.81 -0.51 19.30
C GLY A 183 0.47 -0.59 20.13
N ILE A 184 0.43 -1.27 21.28
CA ILE A 184 1.61 -1.50 22.14
C ILE A 184 2.65 -2.34 21.39
N ALA A 185 2.24 -3.44 20.76
CA ALA A 185 3.12 -4.32 20.00
C ALA A 185 3.81 -3.57 18.85
N PHE A 186 3.08 -2.73 18.09
CA PHE A 186 3.65 -1.98 16.98
C PHE A 186 4.63 -0.91 17.43
N ILE A 187 4.36 -0.19 18.52
CA ILE A 187 5.37 0.74 19.09
C ILE A 187 6.64 -0.04 19.42
N PHE A 188 6.53 -1.11 20.19
CA PHE A 188 7.68 -1.90 20.62
C PHE A 188 8.48 -2.47 19.43
N LEU A 189 7.80 -3.14 18.50
CA LEU A 189 8.45 -3.80 17.37
C LEU A 189 9.06 -2.80 16.39
N ILE A 190 8.33 -1.73 16.02
CA ILE A 190 8.84 -0.74 15.08
C ILE A 190 10.05 -0.01 15.68
N VAL A 191 9.98 0.39 16.94
CA VAL A 191 11.13 1.01 17.63
C VAL A 191 12.32 0.07 17.66
N LEU A 192 12.12 -1.20 18.08
CA LEU A 192 13.17 -2.21 18.12
C LEU A 192 13.86 -2.40 16.77
N PHE A 193 13.09 -2.54 15.69
CA PHE A 193 13.63 -2.76 14.34
C PHE A 193 14.20 -1.48 13.72
N ALA A 194 13.77 -0.29 14.16
CA ALA A 194 14.29 1.00 13.69
C ALA A 194 15.65 1.35 14.30
N LEU A 195 15.95 0.88 15.53
CA LEU A 195 17.19 1.22 16.24
C LEU A 195 18.48 1.05 15.42
N PRO A 196 18.66 -0.06 14.64
CA PRO A 196 19.87 -0.25 13.86
C PRO A 196 19.83 0.38 12.47
N LEU A 197 18.71 1.01 12.04
CA LEU A 197 18.61 1.61 10.72
C LEU A 197 19.57 2.77 10.56
N ARG A 198 20.34 2.77 9.47
CA ARG A 198 21.28 3.82 9.11
C ARG A 198 21.52 3.86 7.61
N PHE A 199 21.89 5.03 7.11
CA PHE A 199 22.37 5.18 5.75
C PHE A 199 23.83 4.71 5.59
N PRO A 200 24.27 4.37 4.37
CA PRO A 200 25.67 4.15 4.10
C PRO A 200 26.45 5.45 4.29
N PRO A 201 27.75 5.38 4.66
CA PRO A 201 28.61 6.54 4.69
C PRO A 201 28.71 7.20 3.32
N PRO A 202 28.96 8.52 3.25
CA PRO A 202 29.15 9.22 1.98
C PRO A 202 30.21 8.55 1.11
N GLY A 203 29.90 8.36 -0.18
CA GLY A 203 30.80 7.73 -1.14
C GLY A 203 30.92 6.19 -1.05
N TRP A 204 30.20 5.55 -0.14
CA TRP A 204 30.19 4.08 -0.10
C TRP A 204 29.50 3.49 -1.32
N MET A 205 30.17 2.52 -1.95
CA MET A 205 29.65 1.74 -3.06
C MET A 205 29.93 0.25 -2.85
N PRO A 206 29.06 -0.67 -3.33
CA PRO A 206 29.36 -2.09 -3.30
C PRO A 206 30.55 -2.41 -4.21
N PRO A 207 31.41 -3.37 -3.84
CA PRO A 207 32.53 -3.79 -4.67
C PRO A 207 32.09 -4.19 -6.06
N GLY A 208 32.83 -3.71 -7.06
CA GLY A 208 32.57 -3.99 -8.47
C GLY A 208 31.37 -3.24 -9.08
N TYR A 209 30.66 -2.43 -8.31
CA TYR A 209 29.63 -1.56 -8.85
C TYR A 209 30.23 -0.28 -9.41
N VAL A 210 30.05 -0.04 -10.69
CA VAL A 210 30.36 1.23 -11.34
C VAL A 210 29.01 1.89 -11.61
N PRO A 211 28.77 3.10 -11.06
CA PRO A 211 27.57 3.85 -11.40
C PRO A 211 27.45 3.95 -12.91
N PRO A 212 26.27 3.72 -13.51
CA PRO A 212 26.10 3.97 -14.93
C PRO A 212 26.49 5.42 -15.18
N LEU A 213 27.49 5.64 -16.02
CA LEU A 213 27.78 6.95 -16.57
C LEU A 213 26.49 7.42 -17.25
N ASP A 214 26.06 8.65 -16.95
CA ASP A 214 25.00 9.30 -17.69
C ASP A 214 25.36 9.23 -19.18
N LYS A 215 24.80 8.24 -19.86
CA LYS A 215 24.92 8.16 -21.29
C LYS A 215 23.98 9.22 -21.83
N ASP A 216 24.60 10.27 -22.29
CA ASP A 216 24.09 11.25 -23.25
C ASP A 216 22.60 11.64 -23.07
N GLY A 217 22.37 12.70 -22.35
CA GLY A 217 21.44 13.80 -22.61
C GLY A 217 20.06 13.61 -23.27
N GLU A 218 19.54 12.42 -23.45
CA GLU A 218 18.26 12.18 -24.12
C GLU A 218 17.11 11.72 -23.21
N TYR A 219 17.34 11.55 -21.91
CA TYR A 219 16.22 11.34 -20.99
C TYR A 219 15.67 12.67 -20.55
N CYS A 220 14.41 12.90 -20.89
CA CYS A 220 13.65 14.06 -20.50
C CYS A 220 13.78 14.24 -18.96
N GLU A 221 14.65 15.13 -18.51
CA GLU A 221 14.72 15.58 -17.12
C GLU A 221 13.48 16.44 -16.84
N CYS A 222 12.38 15.75 -16.54
CA CYS A 222 11.13 16.41 -16.29
C CYS A 222 11.06 16.79 -14.81
N THR A 223 11.06 18.09 -14.53
CA THR A 223 10.73 18.59 -13.18
C THR A 223 9.28 18.28 -12.87
N ARG A 224 8.93 18.20 -11.56
CA ARG A 224 7.54 18.01 -11.12
C ARG A 224 6.56 18.95 -11.83
N ASP A 225 6.91 20.22 -11.98
CA ASP A 225 6.02 21.24 -12.53
C ASP A 225 5.78 21.04 -14.05
N ASN A 226 6.77 20.51 -14.75
CA ASN A 226 6.62 20.13 -16.16
C ASN A 226 5.84 18.83 -16.31
N MET A 227 6.07 17.84 -15.43
CA MET A 227 5.29 16.59 -15.39
C MET A 227 3.79 16.87 -15.28
N LEU A 228 3.38 17.79 -14.39
CA LEU A 228 1.99 18.15 -14.14
C LEU A 228 1.26 18.71 -15.37
N LYS A 229 1.98 19.22 -16.37
CA LYS A 229 1.43 19.75 -17.62
C LYS A 229 1.19 18.66 -18.67
N THR A 230 1.59 17.42 -18.43
CA THR A 230 1.63 16.36 -19.43
C THR A 230 0.40 15.47 -19.40
N LYS A 231 -0.10 15.05 -20.55
CA LYS A 231 -1.19 14.06 -20.67
C LYS A 231 -0.78 12.71 -20.09
N THR A 232 0.50 12.36 -20.16
CA THR A 232 1.08 11.13 -19.61
C THR A 232 0.93 11.08 -18.09
N PHE A 233 1.13 12.21 -17.38
CA PHE A 233 0.91 12.29 -15.94
C PHE A 233 -0.56 12.00 -15.59
N TYR A 234 -1.50 12.65 -16.25
CA TYR A 234 -2.92 12.42 -15.98
C TYR A 234 -3.34 10.99 -16.32
N GLY A 235 -2.82 10.42 -17.42
CA GLY A 235 -3.03 9.02 -17.76
C GLY A 235 -2.54 8.07 -16.66
N LEU A 236 -1.31 8.26 -16.19
CA LEU A 236 -0.72 7.47 -15.09
C LEU A 236 -1.50 7.66 -13.78
N PHE A 237 -1.83 8.91 -13.44
CA PHE A 237 -2.55 9.25 -12.20
C PHE A 237 -3.93 8.60 -12.15
N ILE A 238 -4.71 8.72 -13.23
CA ILE A 238 -6.06 8.14 -13.32
C ILE A 238 -6.00 6.61 -13.33
N CYS A 239 -5.08 6.01 -14.07
CA CYS A 239 -4.90 4.56 -14.06
C CYS A 239 -4.50 4.06 -12.66
N TYR A 240 -3.57 4.73 -12.00
CA TYR A 240 -3.17 4.37 -10.64
C TYR A 240 -4.32 4.54 -9.63
N PHE A 241 -5.10 5.61 -9.76
CA PHE A 241 -6.31 5.83 -8.97
C PHE A 241 -7.32 4.68 -9.16
N ILE A 242 -7.65 4.29 -10.39
CA ILE A 242 -8.60 3.20 -10.68
C ILE A 242 -8.08 1.87 -10.11
N GLY A 243 -6.81 1.53 -10.36
CA GLY A 243 -6.20 0.30 -9.86
C GLY A 243 -6.18 0.23 -8.33
N CYS A 244 -5.88 1.33 -7.67
CA CYS A 244 -5.92 1.43 -6.20
C CYS A 244 -7.35 1.41 -5.66
N THR A 245 -8.29 2.09 -6.31
CA THR A 245 -9.71 2.06 -5.94
C THR A 245 -10.23 0.63 -5.93
N ALA A 246 -10.01 -0.14 -7.00
CA ALA A 246 -10.43 -1.53 -7.10
C ALA A 246 -9.80 -2.43 -6.03
N GLY A 247 -8.50 -2.31 -5.82
CA GLY A 247 -7.78 -3.17 -4.88
C GLY A 247 -8.04 -2.81 -3.42
N LEU A 248 -8.07 -1.52 -3.05
CA LEU A 248 -8.33 -1.09 -1.66
C LEU A 248 -9.79 -1.32 -1.26
N MET A 249 -10.71 -1.19 -2.21
CA MET A 249 -12.09 -1.62 -2.05
C MET A 249 -12.15 -3.11 -1.73
N ALA A 250 -11.53 -3.98 -2.55
CA ALA A 250 -11.50 -5.42 -2.32
C ALA A 250 -10.86 -5.77 -0.97
N ILE A 251 -9.80 -5.07 -0.54
CA ILE A 251 -9.19 -5.27 0.79
C ILE A 251 -10.21 -4.97 1.90
N SER A 252 -10.89 -3.83 1.83
CA SER A 252 -11.76 -3.35 2.91
C SER A 252 -12.97 -4.24 3.15
N ILE A 253 -13.48 -4.91 2.10
CA ILE A 253 -14.69 -5.75 2.14
C ILE A 253 -14.42 -7.25 1.97
N ALA A 254 -13.16 -7.70 2.00
CA ALA A 254 -12.81 -9.09 1.70
C ALA A 254 -13.60 -10.09 2.56
N LYS A 255 -13.55 -9.96 3.88
CA LYS A 255 -14.26 -10.89 4.79
C LYS A 255 -15.79 -10.79 4.64
N PRO A 256 -16.42 -9.60 4.70
CA PRO A 256 -17.87 -9.47 4.45
C PRO A 256 -18.35 -10.09 3.13
N VAL A 257 -17.67 -9.84 2.03
CA VAL A 257 -18.03 -10.43 0.73
C VAL A 257 -17.93 -11.95 0.75
N GLY A 258 -16.88 -12.49 1.35
CA GLY A 258 -16.71 -13.94 1.52
C GLY A 258 -17.88 -14.56 2.27
N THR A 259 -18.29 -13.98 3.38
CA THR A 259 -19.36 -14.51 4.24
C THR A 259 -20.75 -14.27 3.65
N GLU A 260 -21.03 -13.08 3.13
CA GLU A 260 -22.38 -12.69 2.71
C GLU A 260 -22.72 -13.08 1.26
N MET A 261 -21.74 -13.02 0.33
CA MET A 261 -22.00 -13.34 -1.08
C MET A 261 -21.59 -14.76 -1.46
N ALA A 262 -20.40 -15.20 -1.00
CA ALA A 262 -19.87 -16.50 -1.39
C ALA A 262 -20.24 -17.63 -0.41
N GLY A 263 -20.88 -17.32 0.73
CA GLY A 263 -21.29 -18.32 1.72
C GLY A 263 -20.12 -18.97 2.48
N VAL A 264 -18.99 -18.27 2.59
CA VAL A 264 -17.79 -18.74 3.30
C VAL A 264 -18.03 -18.65 4.81
N ALA A 265 -17.70 -19.70 5.56
CA ALA A 265 -17.76 -19.68 7.02
C ALA A 265 -16.85 -18.55 7.56
N PRO A 266 -17.26 -17.81 8.64
CA PRO A 266 -16.52 -16.64 9.13
C PRO A 266 -15.04 -16.91 9.47
N ALA A 267 -14.73 -18.08 10.04
CA ALA A 267 -13.37 -18.48 10.35
C ALA A 267 -12.51 -18.67 9.09
N LEU A 268 -13.07 -19.32 8.06
CA LEU A 268 -12.41 -19.47 6.75
C LEU A 268 -12.26 -18.12 6.05
N GLY A 269 -13.23 -17.20 6.18
CA GLY A 269 -13.15 -15.84 5.66
C GLY A 269 -11.93 -15.10 6.18
N THR A 270 -11.61 -15.21 7.46
CA THR A 270 -10.40 -14.61 8.06
C THR A 270 -9.11 -15.24 7.51
N LEU A 271 -9.07 -16.57 7.39
CA LEU A 271 -7.91 -17.26 6.80
C LEU A 271 -7.66 -16.82 5.35
N LEU A 272 -8.74 -16.63 4.59
CA LEU A 272 -8.66 -16.17 3.19
C LEU A 272 -8.14 -14.74 3.07
N VAL A 273 -8.47 -13.84 4.00
CA VAL A 273 -7.86 -12.49 4.03
C VAL A 273 -6.33 -12.60 4.15
N GLY A 274 -5.84 -13.47 5.04
CA GLY A 274 -4.41 -13.76 5.16
C GLY A 274 -3.83 -14.34 3.85
N PHE A 275 -4.53 -15.27 3.23
CA PHE A 275 -4.14 -15.88 1.95
C PHE A 275 -4.05 -14.83 0.83
N PHE A 276 -5.01 -13.92 0.71
CA PHE A 276 -4.99 -12.85 -0.30
C PHE A 276 -3.81 -11.88 -0.10
N ALA A 277 -3.38 -11.66 1.14
CA ALA A 277 -2.22 -10.83 1.43
C ALA A 277 -0.92 -11.38 0.81
N ILE A 278 -0.81 -12.69 0.66
CA ILE A 278 0.32 -13.33 -0.05
C ILE A 278 0.37 -12.85 -1.49
N PHE A 279 -0.78 -12.80 -2.17
CA PHE A 279 -0.87 -12.31 -3.55
C PHE A 279 -0.57 -10.81 -3.65
N ASN A 280 -1.00 -9.99 -2.67
CA ASN A 280 -0.62 -8.58 -2.62
C ASN A 280 0.89 -8.39 -2.47
N GLY A 281 1.52 -9.16 -1.58
CA GLY A 281 2.96 -9.13 -1.39
C GLY A 281 3.71 -9.51 -2.68
N PHE A 282 3.40 -10.69 -3.24
CA PHE A 282 4.05 -11.19 -4.45
C PHE A 282 3.68 -10.42 -5.73
N GLY A 283 2.51 -9.78 -5.77
CA GLY A 283 2.11 -8.91 -6.87
C GLY A 283 3.13 -7.80 -7.15
N ARG A 284 3.80 -7.28 -6.13
CA ARG A 284 4.81 -6.21 -6.28
C ARG A 284 6.02 -6.65 -7.11
N PRO A 285 6.78 -7.68 -6.75
CA PRO A 285 7.89 -8.13 -7.58
C PRO A 285 7.44 -8.71 -8.93
N PHE A 286 6.27 -9.36 -9.01
CA PHE A 286 5.75 -9.91 -10.25
C PHE A 286 5.46 -8.81 -11.27
N PHE A 287 4.61 -7.84 -10.96
CA PHE A 287 4.27 -6.74 -11.85
C PHE A 287 5.43 -5.77 -12.06
N GLY A 288 6.33 -5.61 -11.07
CA GLY A 288 7.58 -4.88 -11.22
C GLY A 288 8.46 -5.48 -12.32
N SER A 289 8.73 -6.79 -12.24
CA SER A 289 9.48 -7.52 -13.27
C SER A 289 8.78 -7.51 -14.63
N LEU A 290 7.45 -7.57 -14.62
CA LEU A 290 6.65 -7.50 -15.86
C LEU A 290 6.75 -6.11 -16.50
N SER A 291 6.77 -5.04 -15.69
CA SER A 291 6.96 -3.65 -16.16
C SER A 291 8.33 -3.43 -16.79
N ASP A 292 9.37 -4.10 -16.24
CA ASP A 292 10.72 -4.04 -16.82
C ASP A 292 10.77 -4.71 -18.20
N ARG A 293 10.03 -5.81 -18.39
CA ARG A 293 10.02 -6.59 -19.64
C ARG A 293 9.07 -6.03 -20.71
N LEU A 294 7.83 -5.73 -20.33
CA LEU A 294 6.73 -5.35 -21.26
C LEU A 294 6.47 -3.86 -21.35
N ASN A 295 7.12 -3.05 -20.57
CA ASN A 295 6.88 -1.66 -20.22
C ASN A 295 5.66 -1.43 -19.29
N PRO A 296 5.63 -0.29 -18.54
CA PRO A 296 4.57 -0.02 -17.56
C PRO A 296 3.16 0.09 -18.16
N SER A 297 3.02 0.58 -19.38
CA SER A 297 1.69 0.75 -20.03
C SER A 297 1.03 -0.60 -20.32
N ASN A 298 1.77 -1.53 -20.92
CA ASN A 298 1.27 -2.86 -21.23
C ASN A 298 0.99 -3.65 -19.93
N THR A 299 1.83 -3.48 -18.94
CA THR A 299 1.65 -4.10 -17.62
C THR A 299 0.39 -3.58 -16.92
N ALA A 300 0.10 -2.28 -17.04
CA ALA A 300 -1.13 -1.68 -16.55
C ALA A 300 -2.37 -2.26 -17.25
N ILE A 301 -2.32 -2.42 -18.56
CA ILE A 301 -3.40 -3.04 -19.34
C ILE A 301 -3.65 -4.48 -18.87
N ILE A 302 -2.59 -5.29 -18.71
CA ILE A 302 -2.70 -6.66 -18.20
C ILE A 302 -3.35 -6.67 -16.80
N SER A 303 -2.91 -5.77 -15.90
CA SER A 303 -3.50 -5.64 -14.57
C SER A 303 -4.99 -5.31 -14.65
N PHE A 304 -5.40 -4.37 -15.49
CA PHE A 304 -6.81 -4.03 -15.64
C PHE A 304 -7.65 -5.15 -16.27
N VAL A 305 -7.11 -5.90 -17.22
CA VAL A 305 -7.78 -7.09 -17.76
C VAL A 305 -8.03 -8.11 -16.65
N LEU A 306 -7.03 -8.38 -15.80
CA LEU A 306 -7.18 -9.30 -14.67
C LEU A 306 -8.22 -8.79 -13.66
N ILE A 307 -8.21 -7.48 -13.34
CA ILE A 307 -9.21 -6.88 -12.44
C ILE A 307 -10.61 -6.99 -13.05
N ALA A 308 -10.79 -6.67 -14.33
CA ALA A 308 -12.09 -6.75 -15.01
C ALA A 308 -12.64 -8.17 -15.02
N VAL A 309 -11.82 -9.15 -15.39
CA VAL A 309 -12.22 -10.57 -15.41
C VAL A 309 -12.57 -11.07 -14.01
N ALA A 310 -11.75 -10.76 -13.02
CA ALA A 310 -11.99 -11.16 -11.63
C ALA A 310 -13.29 -10.56 -11.07
N SER A 311 -13.49 -9.27 -11.30
CA SER A 311 -14.68 -8.55 -10.82
C SER A 311 -15.94 -9.01 -11.55
N PHE A 312 -15.90 -9.20 -12.85
CA PHE A 312 -17.03 -9.72 -13.61
C PHE A 312 -17.39 -11.15 -13.18
N ALA A 313 -16.38 -12.01 -12.97
CA ALA A 313 -16.59 -13.39 -12.56
C ALA A 313 -17.33 -13.49 -11.21
N ILE A 314 -16.91 -12.73 -10.21
CA ILE A 314 -17.57 -12.78 -8.89
C ILE A 314 -18.95 -12.12 -8.89
N TRP A 315 -19.17 -11.10 -9.73
CA TRP A 315 -20.49 -10.52 -9.92
C TRP A 315 -21.47 -11.53 -10.56
N PHE A 316 -21.01 -12.25 -11.58
CA PHE A 316 -21.85 -13.18 -12.37
C PHE A 316 -22.11 -14.51 -11.65
N LEU A 317 -21.09 -15.07 -10.97
CA LEU A 317 -21.13 -16.37 -10.31
C LEU A 317 -20.49 -16.29 -8.92
N PRO A 318 -21.19 -15.78 -7.90
CA PRO A 318 -20.67 -15.68 -6.54
C PRO A 318 -20.60 -17.06 -5.87
N SER A 319 -19.47 -17.74 -6.02
CA SER A 319 -19.19 -19.03 -5.40
C SER A 319 -17.83 -18.99 -4.68
N VAL A 320 -17.60 -19.91 -3.73
CA VAL A 320 -16.35 -19.93 -2.96
C VAL A 320 -15.10 -19.99 -3.86
N PRO A 321 -15.01 -20.86 -4.88
CA PRO A 321 -13.82 -20.89 -5.75
C PRO A 321 -13.63 -19.59 -6.52
N VAL A 322 -14.70 -19.01 -7.05
CA VAL A 322 -14.64 -17.75 -7.81
C VAL A 322 -14.24 -16.61 -6.89
N TYR A 323 -14.78 -16.54 -5.66
CA TYR A 323 -14.37 -15.56 -4.66
C TYR A 323 -12.88 -15.66 -4.35
N VAL A 324 -12.37 -16.87 -4.08
CA VAL A 324 -10.95 -17.06 -3.75
C VAL A 324 -10.04 -16.60 -4.89
N VAL A 325 -10.34 -17.02 -6.12
CA VAL A 325 -9.51 -16.64 -7.29
C VAL A 325 -9.63 -15.13 -7.57
N SER A 326 -10.84 -14.58 -7.56
CA SER A 326 -11.07 -13.17 -7.85
C SER A 326 -10.38 -12.25 -6.85
N PHE A 327 -10.51 -12.53 -5.55
CA PHE A 327 -9.87 -11.72 -4.52
C PHE A 327 -8.34 -11.88 -4.52
N ALA A 328 -7.81 -13.06 -4.79
CA ALA A 328 -6.37 -13.26 -4.99
C ALA A 328 -5.83 -12.38 -6.14
N LEU A 329 -6.55 -12.32 -7.27
CA LEU A 329 -6.20 -11.46 -8.40
C LEU A 329 -6.32 -9.98 -8.07
N LEU A 330 -7.42 -9.54 -7.42
CA LEU A 330 -7.63 -8.14 -7.04
C LEU A 330 -6.54 -7.63 -6.08
N TRP A 331 -6.21 -8.42 -5.06
CA TRP A 331 -5.14 -8.10 -4.13
C TRP A 331 -3.76 -8.13 -4.79
N GLY A 332 -3.51 -9.09 -5.67
CA GLY A 332 -2.28 -9.19 -6.46
C GLY A 332 -2.09 -7.98 -7.39
N CYS A 333 -3.16 -7.55 -8.05
CA CYS A 333 -3.13 -6.37 -8.91
C CYS A 333 -2.91 -5.07 -8.14
N LEU A 334 -3.47 -4.93 -6.92
CA LEU A 334 -3.16 -3.79 -6.06
C LEU A 334 -1.67 -3.75 -5.70
N GLY A 335 -1.10 -4.90 -5.27
CA GLY A 335 0.35 -5.00 -5.06
C GLY A 335 1.12 -4.62 -6.32
N GLY A 336 0.63 -5.05 -7.47
CA GLY A 336 1.15 -4.70 -8.78
C GLY A 336 1.17 -3.19 -9.05
N TRP A 337 0.10 -2.48 -8.75
CA TRP A 337 0.03 -1.04 -8.96
C TRP A 337 1.02 -0.26 -8.10
N LEU A 338 1.36 -0.77 -6.90
CA LEU A 338 2.43 -0.21 -6.06
C LEU A 338 3.85 -0.43 -6.62
N ALA A 339 4.00 -1.22 -7.69
CA ALA A 339 5.24 -1.39 -8.45
C ALA A 339 5.17 -0.72 -9.83
N ILE A 340 4.02 -0.81 -10.53
CA ILE A 340 3.81 -0.23 -11.86
C ILE A 340 3.95 1.30 -11.80
N ALA A 341 3.31 1.96 -10.82
CA ALA A 341 3.29 3.43 -10.75
C ALA A 341 4.69 4.04 -10.55
N PRO A 342 5.53 3.58 -9.59
CA PRO A 342 6.89 4.08 -9.46
C PRO A 342 7.77 3.74 -10.67
N ALA A 343 7.63 2.56 -11.27
CA ALA A 343 8.35 2.19 -12.48
C ALA A 343 7.98 3.09 -13.67
N ALA A 344 6.66 3.36 -13.85
CA ALA A 344 6.15 4.27 -14.87
C ALA A 344 6.64 5.69 -14.65
N THR A 345 6.61 6.18 -13.41
CA THR A 345 7.12 7.52 -13.07
C THR A 345 8.58 7.69 -13.47
N GLY A 346 9.43 6.74 -13.10
CA GLY A 346 10.85 6.78 -13.47
C GLY A 346 11.09 6.66 -14.97
N ARG A 347 10.29 5.83 -15.67
CA ARG A 347 10.45 5.61 -17.11
C ARG A 347 9.92 6.74 -17.97
N PHE A 348 8.84 7.42 -17.54
CA PHE A 348 8.19 8.48 -18.34
C PHE A 348 8.74 9.87 -18.05
N PHE A 349 9.23 10.12 -16.83
CA PHE A 349 9.62 11.46 -16.38
C PHE A 349 11.09 11.56 -15.94
N GLY A 350 11.83 10.45 -15.97
CA GLY A 350 13.25 10.43 -15.60
C GLY A 350 13.48 10.32 -14.09
N THR A 351 14.74 10.46 -13.70
CA THR A 351 15.19 10.21 -12.32
C THR A 351 15.62 11.47 -11.56
N CYS A 352 15.79 12.60 -12.24
CA CYS A 352 16.31 13.84 -11.66
C CYS A 352 15.45 14.37 -10.50
N ASP A 353 14.14 14.56 -10.71
CA ASP A 353 13.18 15.03 -9.69
C ASP A 353 12.22 13.90 -9.26
N TYR A 354 12.68 12.64 -9.36
CA TYR A 354 11.87 11.46 -9.14
C TYR A 354 11.11 11.45 -7.79
N PRO A 355 11.74 11.77 -6.62
CA PRO A 355 11.01 11.73 -5.36
C PRO A 355 9.81 12.68 -5.32
N ARG A 356 9.95 13.89 -5.90
CA ARG A 356 8.86 14.85 -5.97
C ARG A 356 7.80 14.45 -7.00
N CYS A 357 8.22 13.92 -8.15
CA CYS A 357 7.31 13.41 -9.18
C CYS A 357 6.49 12.24 -8.66
N TYR A 358 7.13 11.23 -8.07
CA TYR A 358 6.44 10.06 -7.54
C TYR A 358 5.57 10.40 -6.32
N GLY A 359 6.00 11.35 -5.47
CA GLY A 359 5.19 11.81 -4.36
C GLY A 359 3.81 12.33 -4.80
N VAL A 360 3.75 13.09 -5.90
CA VAL A 360 2.48 13.57 -6.46
C VAL A 360 1.69 12.42 -7.09
N VAL A 361 2.35 11.53 -7.83
CA VAL A 361 1.68 10.33 -8.42
C VAL A 361 1.09 9.46 -7.31
N PHE A 362 1.75 9.33 -6.17
CA PHE A 362 1.30 8.53 -5.04
C PHE A 362 0.01 9.06 -4.38
N LEU A 363 -0.34 10.33 -4.56
CA LEU A 363 -1.63 10.87 -4.11
C LEU A 363 -2.83 10.17 -4.78
N ALA A 364 -2.64 9.57 -5.96
CA ALA A 364 -3.67 8.75 -6.60
C ALA A 364 -4.03 7.50 -5.76
N TYR A 365 -3.05 6.92 -5.05
CA TYR A 365 -3.30 5.85 -4.08
C TYR A 365 -4.20 6.34 -2.94
N GLY A 366 -3.91 7.51 -2.38
CA GLY A 366 -4.73 8.11 -1.33
C GLY A 366 -6.16 8.44 -1.78
N ALA A 367 -6.30 8.99 -3.00
CA ALA A 367 -7.60 9.23 -3.60
C ALA A 367 -8.39 7.92 -3.81
N GLY A 368 -7.73 6.86 -4.27
CA GLY A 368 -8.33 5.52 -4.40
C GLY A 368 -8.74 4.91 -3.06
N ALA A 369 -7.96 5.18 -2.01
CA ALA A 369 -8.24 4.74 -0.65
C ALA A 369 -9.50 5.41 -0.06
N LEU A 370 -9.72 6.68 -0.41
CA LEU A 370 -10.97 7.37 -0.05
C LEU A 370 -12.14 6.85 -0.88
N ALA A 371 -11.99 6.78 -2.20
CA ALA A 371 -13.08 6.43 -3.10
C ALA A 371 -13.53 4.97 -2.93
N GLY A 372 -12.59 4.01 -2.94
CA GLY A 372 -12.90 2.59 -3.02
C GLY A 372 -13.80 2.08 -1.88
N PRO A 373 -13.35 2.12 -0.62
CA PRO A 373 -14.14 1.63 0.50
C PRO A 373 -15.45 2.38 0.70
N GLN A 374 -15.46 3.71 0.43
CA GLN A 374 -16.68 4.51 0.56
C GLN A 374 -17.73 4.16 -0.49
N ILE A 375 -17.32 3.93 -1.73
CA ILE A 375 -18.21 3.42 -2.79
C ILE A 375 -18.77 2.05 -2.39
N ALA A 376 -17.94 1.13 -1.86
CA ALA A 376 -18.40 -0.16 -1.41
C ALA A 376 -19.42 -0.06 -0.26
N GLY A 377 -19.14 0.79 0.73
CA GLY A 377 -20.05 1.03 1.84
C GLY A 377 -21.38 1.67 1.40
N PHE A 378 -21.31 2.65 0.49
CA PHE A 378 -22.50 3.30 -0.08
C PHE A 378 -23.36 2.30 -0.88
N ILE A 379 -22.76 1.49 -1.75
CA ILE A 379 -23.49 0.46 -2.51
C ILE A 379 -24.13 -0.52 -1.54
N LYS A 380 -23.39 -1.01 -0.53
CA LYS A 380 -23.93 -1.95 0.48
C LYS A 380 -25.17 -1.38 1.19
N THR A 381 -25.13 -0.11 1.59
CA THR A 381 -26.26 0.53 2.29
C THR A 381 -27.45 0.79 1.38
N THR A 382 -27.23 1.07 0.11
CA THR A 382 -28.31 1.40 -0.83
C THR A 382 -28.95 0.18 -1.50
N THR A 383 -28.15 -0.86 -1.83
CA THR A 383 -28.64 -2.07 -2.54
C THR A 383 -28.78 -3.29 -1.63
N GLY A 384 -28.32 -3.20 -0.37
CA GLY A 384 -28.35 -4.29 0.58
C GLY A 384 -27.23 -5.35 0.38
N GLY A 385 -26.39 -5.22 -0.65
CA GLY A 385 -25.36 -6.19 -0.98
C GLY A 385 -24.11 -5.59 -1.60
N TYR A 386 -23.09 -6.44 -1.84
CA TYR A 386 -21.83 -6.01 -2.45
C TYR A 386 -21.72 -6.34 -3.95
N ALA A 387 -22.74 -6.97 -4.57
CA ALA A 387 -22.65 -7.45 -5.95
C ALA A 387 -22.34 -6.32 -6.94
N ASP A 388 -23.07 -5.20 -6.87
CA ASP A 388 -22.93 -4.09 -7.80
C ASP A 388 -21.58 -3.36 -7.70
N VAL A 389 -20.86 -3.53 -6.57
CA VAL A 389 -19.48 -3.08 -6.42
C VAL A 389 -18.58 -3.66 -7.49
N PHE A 390 -18.72 -4.96 -7.78
CA PHE A 390 -17.86 -5.65 -8.75
C PHE A 390 -18.21 -5.31 -10.18
N LEU A 391 -19.50 -5.02 -10.48
CA LEU A 391 -19.89 -4.50 -11.79
C LEU A 391 -19.25 -3.13 -12.06
N LEU A 392 -19.29 -2.22 -11.05
CA LEU A 392 -18.64 -0.92 -11.15
C LEU A 392 -17.13 -1.05 -11.37
N VAL A 393 -16.45 -1.93 -10.61
CA VAL A 393 -15.01 -2.18 -10.76
C VAL A 393 -14.68 -2.72 -12.15
N THR A 394 -15.54 -3.57 -12.72
CA THR A 394 -15.38 -4.07 -14.09
C THR A 394 -15.41 -2.91 -15.08
N VAL A 395 -16.39 -2.02 -14.99
CA VAL A 395 -16.53 -0.86 -15.90
C VAL A 395 -15.33 0.10 -15.75
N LEU A 396 -14.93 0.41 -14.51
CA LEU A 396 -13.75 1.26 -14.25
C LEU A 396 -12.47 0.65 -14.83
N SER A 397 -12.31 -0.67 -14.76
CA SER A 397 -11.14 -1.36 -15.31
C SER A 397 -11.10 -1.30 -16.84
N LEU A 398 -12.25 -1.42 -17.51
CA LEU A 398 -12.34 -1.23 -18.97
C LEU A 398 -11.96 0.20 -19.38
N ILE A 399 -12.41 1.20 -18.62
CA ILE A 399 -11.98 2.61 -18.80
C ILE A 399 -10.46 2.73 -18.57
N GLY A 400 -9.93 2.06 -17.54
CA GLY A 400 -8.50 2.01 -17.25
C GLY A 400 -7.66 1.45 -18.39
N ILE A 401 -8.13 0.37 -19.06
CA ILE A 401 -7.49 -0.19 -20.26
C ILE A 401 -7.38 0.87 -21.36
N ALA A 402 -8.49 1.56 -21.66
CA ALA A 402 -8.50 2.60 -22.70
C ALA A 402 -7.54 3.75 -22.35
N ILE A 403 -7.54 4.24 -21.12
CA ILE A 403 -6.66 5.33 -20.69
C ILE A 403 -5.19 4.89 -20.70
N ALA A 404 -4.86 3.67 -20.24
CA ALA A 404 -3.51 3.16 -20.28
C ALA A 404 -2.96 3.07 -21.70
N GLY A 405 -3.76 2.56 -22.65
CA GLY A 405 -3.38 2.45 -24.06
C GLY A 405 -3.20 3.79 -24.77
N LEU A 406 -4.00 4.81 -24.41
CA LEU A 406 -3.99 6.12 -25.07
C LEU A 406 -2.97 7.07 -24.46
N PHE A 407 -2.87 7.14 -23.12
CA PHE A 407 -2.18 8.21 -22.41
C PHE A 407 -0.93 7.78 -21.63
N MET A 408 -0.80 6.52 -21.20
CA MET A 408 0.41 6.05 -20.51
C MET A 408 1.53 5.76 -21.52
N LYS A 409 2.06 6.77 -22.15
CA LYS A 409 3.16 6.65 -23.13
C LYS A 409 4.31 7.59 -22.76
N PRO A 410 5.60 7.17 -22.99
CA PRO A 410 6.72 8.08 -22.85
C PRO A 410 6.50 9.33 -23.71
N GLN A 411 6.82 10.50 -23.19
CA GLN A 411 6.77 11.72 -23.99
C GLN A 411 7.91 11.71 -25.02
N ARG A 412 7.60 12.00 -26.27
CA ARG A 412 8.59 12.39 -27.27
C ARG A 412 9.04 13.83 -26.99
N ASN A 413 10.33 14.08 -27.06
CA ASN A 413 10.96 15.37 -26.77
C ASN A 413 10.48 16.56 -27.63
N ASP A 414 9.62 16.34 -28.64
CA ASP A 414 9.18 17.38 -29.57
C ASP A 414 8.24 18.44 -28.96
N SER A 415 7.66 18.19 -27.78
CA SER A 415 6.71 19.12 -27.14
C SER A 415 7.32 20.02 -26.05
N LEU A 416 8.58 19.81 -25.66
CA LEU A 416 9.28 20.61 -24.64
C LEU A 416 10.22 21.68 -25.24
N LYS A 417 10.30 21.77 -26.56
CA LYS A 417 11.07 22.80 -27.30
C LYS A 417 10.23 24.04 -27.71
N LYS A 418 9.06 24.21 -27.10
CA LYS A 418 8.26 25.42 -27.29
C LYS A 418 8.09 26.20 -25.98
#